data_9633ddca9a8d4710bbda7ca13e966946
#
_entry.id   9633ddca9a8d4710bbda7ca13e966946
#
_cell.length_a   1.000
_cell.length_b   1.000
_cell.length_c   1.000
_cell.angle_alpha   90.00
_cell.angle_beta   90.00
_cell.angle_gamma   90.00
#
_symmetry.space_group_name_H-M   'P 1'
#
loop_
_entity.id
_entity.type
_entity.pdbx_description
1 polymer ?
#
loop_
_entity_poly.entity_id
_entity_poly.type
_entity_poly.pdbx_seq_one_letter_code
_entity_poly.pdbx_strand_id
1 'polypeptide(L)'
;GQGKTAIEWMAIAEALNEGGKAILMAPTNPLVDQHLQDLVKVLSIEQEKIVRISGNDNWQKRQKMMAEARVLVTTPQIVRNDVQRGTLNLSEIDLMVFDEAHHATGNHAMAIVGDMYRSVPNGKVLACTASPGSHETIVKEVVQRLGIERIHALQSTDNLLAPYTQGLEINEHRLE
;
A
#
# COMPACT_ATOMS: atom_id res chain seq x y z
N GLY A 1 12.44 8.18 2.06
CA GLY A 1 13.05 8.12 3.22
C GLY A 1 12.71 7.08 4.26
N GLN A 2 13.52 7.08 5.26
CA GLN A 2 13.38 6.11 6.34
C GLN A 2 12.09 6.34 7.15
N GLY A 3 11.69 7.60 7.32
CA GLY A 3 10.46 7.89 8.06
C GLY A 3 9.23 7.34 7.37
N LYS A 4 9.19 7.43 6.05
CA LYS A 4 8.12 6.89 5.25
C LYS A 4 7.99 5.38 5.47
N THR A 5 9.11 4.68 5.40
CA THR A 5 9.15 3.23 5.56
C THR A 5 8.70 2.81 6.96
N ALA A 6 9.14 3.53 7.98
CA ALA A 6 8.75 3.24 9.35
C ALA A 6 7.24 3.36 9.54
N ILE A 7 6.61 4.34 8.91
CA ILE A 7 5.17 4.53 9.00
C ILE A 7 4.44 3.37 8.34
N GLU A 8 4.94 2.89 7.20
CA GLU A 8 4.38 1.72 6.54
C GLU A 8 4.46 0.49 7.45
N TRP A 9 5.62 0.27 8.07
CA TRP A 9 5.79 -0.87 8.99
C TRP A 9 4.84 -0.78 10.17
N MET A 10 4.69 0.42 10.75
CA MET A 10 3.81 0.61 11.89
C MET A 10 2.35 0.34 11.53
N ALA A 11 1.91 0.81 10.37
CA ALA A 11 0.54 0.59 9.93
C ALA A 11 0.27 -0.90 9.71
N ILE A 12 1.21 -1.61 9.10
CA ILE A 12 1.09 -3.05 8.87
C ILE A 12 1.06 -3.79 10.21
N ALA A 13 1.96 -3.45 11.12
CA ALA A 13 1.99 -4.09 12.43
C ALA A 13 0.68 -3.87 13.18
N GLU A 14 0.11 -2.68 13.10
CA GLU A 14 -1.16 -2.39 13.74
C GLU A 14 -2.28 -3.25 13.16
N ALA A 15 -2.33 -3.37 11.82
CA ALA A 15 -3.33 -4.21 11.18
C ALA A 15 -3.21 -5.66 11.61
N LEU A 16 -1.97 -6.16 11.71
CA LEU A 16 -1.73 -7.54 12.15
C LEU A 16 -2.14 -7.75 13.59
N ASN A 17 -1.90 -6.77 14.46
CA ASN A 17 -2.29 -6.86 15.86
C ASN A 17 -3.81 -6.92 16.03
N GLU A 18 -4.54 -6.35 15.07
CA GLU A 18 -6.01 -6.40 15.09
C GLU A 18 -6.54 -7.66 14.41
N GLY A 19 -5.66 -8.57 14.03
CA GLY A 19 -6.06 -9.81 13.38
C GLY A 19 -6.27 -9.67 11.87
N GLY A 20 -5.88 -8.55 11.29
CA GLY A 20 -6.14 -8.25 9.89
C GLY A 20 -5.07 -8.75 8.94
N LYS A 21 -5.33 -8.54 7.66
CA LYS A 21 -4.43 -8.89 6.55
C LYS A 21 -4.11 -7.61 5.79
N ALA A 22 -2.86 -7.48 5.35
CA ALA A 22 -2.39 -6.29 4.65
C ALA A 22 -1.76 -6.63 3.31
N ILE A 23 -1.87 -5.68 2.36
CA ILE A 23 -1.13 -5.73 1.11
C ILE A 23 -0.26 -4.47 1.04
N LEU A 24 1.02 -4.66 0.74
CA LEU A 24 1.93 -3.56 0.46
C LEU A 24 2.31 -3.63 -1.01
N MET A 25 2.03 -2.55 -1.73
CA MET A 25 2.33 -2.46 -3.16
C MET A 25 3.43 -1.45 -3.41
N ALA A 26 4.38 -1.84 -4.27
CA ALA A 26 5.41 -0.96 -4.76
C ALA A 26 5.48 -1.07 -6.29
N PRO A 27 5.89 -0.01 -7.00
CA PRO A 27 5.77 0.02 -8.46
C PRO A 27 6.75 -0.86 -9.22
N THR A 28 7.84 -1.29 -8.59
CA THR A 28 8.85 -2.10 -9.27
C THR A 28 9.23 -3.32 -8.45
N ASN A 29 9.69 -4.36 -9.13
CA ASN A 29 10.13 -5.58 -8.47
C ASN A 29 11.28 -5.37 -7.48
N PRO A 30 12.31 -4.57 -7.80
CA PRO A 30 13.36 -4.30 -6.80
C PRO A 30 12.84 -3.67 -5.53
N LEU A 31 11.86 -2.77 -5.63
CA LEU A 31 11.25 -2.16 -4.45
C LEU A 31 10.44 -3.18 -3.66
N VAL A 32 9.72 -4.06 -4.36
CA VAL A 32 8.99 -5.14 -3.70
C VAL A 32 9.95 -6.03 -2.92
N ASP A 33 11.07 -6.40 -3.53
CA ASP A 33 12.07 -7.24 -2.86
C ASP A 33 12.65 -6.56 -1.64
N GLN A 34 12.92 -5.27 -1.72
CA GLN A 34 13.44 -4.51 -0.59
C GLN A 34 12.43 -4.46 0.56
N HIS A 35 11.17 -4.23 0.23
CA HIS A 35 10.12 -4.22 1.26
C HIS A 35 9.99 -5.58 1.92
N LEU A 36 10.06 -6.64 1.15
CA LEU A 36 9.99 -7.98 1.71
C LEU A 36 11.10 -8.22 2.73
N GLN A 37 12.33 -7.88 2.36
CA GLN A 37 13.47 -8.05 3.25
C GLN A 37 13.30 -7.26 4.54
N ASP A 38 12.83 -6.02 4.42
CA ASP A 38 12.63 -5.16 5.58
C ASP A 38 11.53 -5.68 6.50
N LEU A 39 10.41 -6.10 5.93
CA LEU A 39 9.28 -6.59 6.72
C LEU A 39 9.64 -7.87 7.47
N VAL A 40 10.39 -8.76 6.84
CA VAL A 40 10.83 -9.99 7.50
C VAL A 40 11.67 -9.67 8.74
N LYS A 41 12.45 -8.59 8.68
CA LYS A 41 13.29 -8.20 9.82
C LYS A 41 12.52 -7.51 10.94
N VAL A 42 11.48 -6.75 10.60
CA VAL A 42 10.82 -5.90 11.60
C VAL A 42 9.51 -6.44 12.15
N LEU A 43 8.83 -7.30 11.43
CA LEU A 43 7.56 -7.84 11.90
C LEU A 43 7.76 -9.07 12.79
N SER A 44 6.97 -9.15 13.84
CA SER A 44 7.04 -10.25 14.82
C SER A 44 6.08 -11.38 14.48
N ILE A 45 6.03 -11.75 13.20
CA ILE A 45 5.21 -12.89 12.76
C ILE A 45 6.09 -13.89 12.01
N GLU A 46 5.54 -15.06 11.80
CA GLU A 46 6.26 -16.09 11.07
C GLU A 46 6.59 -15.62 9.65
N GLN A 47 7.82 -15.86 9.22
CA GLN A 47 8.30 -15.40 7.91
C GLN A 47 7.40 -15.90 6.78
N GLU A 48 6.88 -17.11 6.91
CA GLU A 48 6.02 -17.71 5.88
C GLU A 48 4.72 -16.94 5.68
N LYS A 49 4.34 -16.11 6.65
CA LYS A 49 3.12 -15.29 6.56
C LYS A 49 3.34 -13.98 5.83
N ILE A 50 4.58 -13.65 5.50
CA ILE A 50 4.93 -12.46 4.71
C ILE A 50 5.31 -12.99 3.34
N VAL A 51 4.46 -12.78 2.34
CA VAL A 51 4.57 -13.47 1.06
C VAL A 51 4.73 -12.47 -0.08
N ARG A 52 5.74 -12.70 -0.91
CA ARG A 52 5.93 -11.95 -2.15
C ARG A 52 5.25 -12.71 -3.28
N ILE A 53 4.38 -12.01 -4.00
CA ILE A 53 3.72 -12.58 -5.16
C ILE A 53 4.39 -12.06 -6.42
N SER A 54 4.73 -12.97 -7.32
CA SER A 54 5.42 -12.66 -8.58
C SER A 54 4.55 -13.04 -9.77
N GLY A 55 4.69 -12.30 -10.86
CA GLY A 55 4.02 -12.64 -12.11
C GLY A 55 4.48 -13.96 -12.71
N ASN A 56 5.63 -14.48 -12.26
CA ASN A 56 6.15 -15.76 -12.73
C ASN A 56 5.50 -16.98 -12.07
N ASP A 57 4.80 -16.77 -10.95
CA ASP A 57 4.09 -17.85 -10.29
C ASP A 57 2.80 -18.15 -11.04
N ASN A 58 2.43 -19.44 -11.15
CA ASN A 58 1.16 -19.77 -11.77
C ASN A 58 0.00 -19.37 -10.84
N TRP A 59 -1.20 -19.25 -11.39
CA TRP A 59 -2.32 -18.68 -10.65
C TRP A 59 -2.79 -19.56 -9.49
N GLN A 60 -2.67 -20.89 -9.61
CA GLN A 60 -3.04 -21.78 -8.52
C GLN A 60 -2.11 -21.61 -7.34
N LYS A 61 -0.81 -21.51 -7.62
CA LYS A 61 0.20 -21.29 -6.58
C LYS A 61 -0.03 -19.94 -5.90
N ARG A 62 -0.29 -18.89 -6.69
CA ARG A 62 -0.55 -17.57 -6.13
C ARG A 62 -1.78 -17.57 -5.23
N GLN A 63 -2.85 -18.25 -5.66
CA GLN A 63 -4.08 -18.30 -4.89
C GLN A 63 -3.84 -18.92 -3.51
N LYS A 64 -3.09 -20.02 -3.48
CA LYS A 64 -2.76 -20.68 -2.22
C LYS A 64 -1.90 -19.78 -1.33
N MET A 65 -0.89 -19.15 -1.91
CA MET A 65 -0.01 -18.26 -1.16
C MET A 65 -0.79 -17.09 -0.57
N MET A 66 -1.71 -16.51 -1.35
CA MET A 66 -2.52 -15.39 -0.90
C MET A 66 -3.46 -15.77 0.23
N ALA A 67 -4.01 -16.98 0.19
CA ALA A 67 -4.94 -17.44 1.22
C ALA A 67 -4.24 -17.63 2.56
N GLU A 68 -2.99 -18.03 2.56
CA GLU A 68 -2.24 -18.34 3.77
C GLU A 68 -1.48 -17.13 4.34
N ALA A 69 -1.27 -16.10 3.53
CA ALA A 69 -0.47 -14.95 3.92
C ALA A 69 -1.22 -14.02 4.86
N ARG A 70 -0.48 -13.35 5.74
CA ARG A 70 -0.97 -12.23 6.52
C ARG A 70 -0.57 -10.90 5.91
N VAL A 71 0.58 -10.88 5.23
CA VAL A 71 1.06 -9.70 4.50
C VAL A 71 1.46 -10.14 3.11
N LEU A 72 0.88 -9.47 2.11
CA LEU A 72 1.28 -9.67 0.71
C LEU A 72 2.11 -8.49 0.26
N VAL A 73 3.24 -8.76 -0.39
CA VAL A 73 4.10 -7.72 -0.96
C VAL A 73 4.19 -7.97 -2.45
N THR A 74 3.78 -7.00 -3.26
CA THR A 74 3.70 -7.23 -4.70
C THR A 74 3.60 -5.90 -5.46
N THR A 75 3.47 -6.00 -6.79
CA THR A 75 3.24 -4.83 -7.62
C THR A 75 1.74 -4.60 -7.83
N PRO A 76 1.33 -3.37 -8.14
CA PRO A 76 -0.08 -3.10 -8.38
C PRO A 76 -0.66 -3.84 -9.57
N GLN A 77 0.17 -4.15 -10.59
CA GLN A 77 -0.28 -4.90 -11.75
C GLN A 77 -0.79 -6.29 -11.35
N ILE A 78 -0.08 -6.95 -10.44
CA ILE A 78 -0.47 -8.28 -9.98
C ILE A 78 -1.77 -8.21 -9.18
N VAL A 79 -1.90 -7.22 -8.31
CA VAL A 79 -3.14 -7.05 -7.55
C VAL A 79 -4.32 -6.85 -8.50
N ARG A 80 -4.18 -5.91 -9.44
CA ARG A 80 -5.23 -5.64 -10.42
C ARG A 80 -5.62 -6.91 -11.18
N ASN A 81 -4.63 -7.63 -11.69
CA ASN A 81 -4.89 -8.80 -12.52
C ASN A 81 -5.55 -9.91 -11.72
N ASP A 82 -5.10 -10.14 -10.50
CA ASP A 82 -5.65 -11.22 -9.68
C ASP A 82 -7.05 -10.90 -9.16
N VAL A 83 -7.34 -9.63 -8.89
CA VAL A 83 -8.70 -9.23 -8.56
C VAL A 83 -9.64 -9.41 -9.75
N GLN A 84 -9.20 -9.00 -10.93
CA GLN A 84 -10.01 -9.15 -12.15
C GLN A 84 -10.24 -10.61 -12.49
N ARG A 85 -9.27 -11.46 -12.19
CA ARG A 85 -9.36 -12.92 -12.45
C ARG A 85 -10.18 -13.63 -11.38
N GLY A 86 -10.40 -13.02 -10.24
CA GLY A 86 -11.12 -13.62 -9.13
C GLY A 86 -10.25 -14.47 -8.21
N THR A 87 -8.93 -14.40 -8.35
CA THR A 87 -8.04 -15.16 -7.49
C THR A 87 -7.69 -14.41 -6.19
N LEU A 88 -7.96 -13.11 -6.14
CA LEU A 88 -7.74 -12.29 -4.95
C LEU A 88 -9.02 -11.54 -4.63
N ASN A 89 -9.49 -11.70 -3.40
CA ASN A 89 -10.69 -11.02 -2.92
C ASN A 89 -10.28 -9.88 -1.98
N LEU A 90 -10.47 -8.65 -2.44
CA LEU A 90 -10.08 -7.48 -1.66
C LEU A 90 -10.88 -7.28 -0.38
N SER A 91 -12.06 -7.90 -0.27
CA SER A 91 -12.84 -7.78 0.96
C SER A 91 -12.17 -8.48 2.14
N GLU A 92 -11.19 -9.32 1.90
CA GLU A 92 -10.42 -9.98 2.94
C GLU A 92 -9.22 -9.15 3.41
N ILE A 93 -8.97 -8.02 2.75
CA ILE A 93 -7.81 -7.18 3.04
C ILE A 93 -8.26 -6.01 3.91
N ASP A 94 -7.62 -5.86 5.07
CA ASP A 94 -7.98 -4.82 6.04
C ASP A 94 -7.16 -3.56 5.87
N LEU A 95 -5.95 -3.68 5.33
CA LEU A 95 -5.09 -2.53 5.09
C LEU A 95 -4.41 -2.66 3.74
N MET A 96 -4.46 -1.61 2.95
CA MET A 96 -3.75 -1.53 1.69
C MET A 96 -2.75 -0.38 1.74
N VAL A 97 -1.47 -0.69 1.53
CA VAL A 97 -0.40 0.31 1.56
C VAL A 97 0.08 0.55 0.13
N PHE A 98 0.02 1.79 -0.29
CA PHE A 98 0.45 2.21 -1.63
C PHE A 98 1.78 2.96 -1.49
N ASP A 99 2.88 2.27 -1.76
CA ASP A 99 4.19 2.92 -1.76
C ASP A 99 4.40 3.60 -3.11
N GLU A 100 5.03 4.77 -3.09
CA GLU A 100 5.19 5.61 -4.27
C GLU A 100 3.83 5.97 -4.88
N ALA A 101 2.93 6.43 -4.03
CA ALA A 101 1.52 6.63 -4.37
C ALA A 101 1.28 7.70 -5.43
N HIS A 102 2.30 8.49 -5.78
CA HIS A 102 2.16 9.48 -6.86
C HIS A 102 1.87 8.81 -8.20
N HIS A 103 2.08 7.50 -8.33
CA HIS A 103 1.69 6.75 -9.52
C HIS A 103 0.19 6.48 -9.62
N ALA A 104 -0.58 6.77 -8.59
CA ALA A 104 -2.01 6.43 -8.57
C ALA A 104 -2.85 7.46 -9.33
N THR A 105 -2.56 7.63 -10.61
CA THR A 105 -3.25 8.55 -11.49
C THR A 105 -3.54 7.88 -12.83
N GLY A 106 -4.49 8.42 -13.56
CA GLY A 106 -4.81 7.97 -14.91
C GLY A 106 -5.14 6.48 -14.98
N ASN A 107 -4.49 5.79 -15.88
CA ASN A 107 -4.71 4.36 -16.12
C ASN A 107 -3.66 3.47 -15.45
N HIS A 108 -2.82 4.04 -14.58
CA HIS A 108 -1.82 3.25 -13.86
C HIS A 108 -2.53 2.20 -13.00
N ALA A 109 -1.93 1.00 -12.94
CA ALA A 109 -2.52 -0.10 -12.17
C ALA A 109 -2.81 0.28 -10.72
N MET A 110 -1.97 1.12 -10.12
CA MET A 110 -2.15 1.55 -8.74
C MET A 110 -3.46 2.33 -8.56
N ALA A 111 -3.80 3.19 -9.53
CA ALA A 111 -5.06 3.93 -9.49
C ALA A 111 -6.25 3.00 -9.64
N ILE A 112 -6.13 2.01 -10.53
CA ILE A 112 -7.20 1.03 -10.74
C ILE A 112 -7.44 0.21 -9.47
N VAL A 113 -6.37 -0.22 -8.81
CA VAL A 113 -6.49 -0.94 -7.54
C VAL A 113 -7.14 -0.07 -6.49
N GLY A 114 -6.78 1.21 -6.44
CA GLY A 114 -7.41 2.16 -5.52
C GLY A 114 -8.90 2.25 -5.75
N ASP A 115 -9.32 2.36 -7.02
CA ASP A 115 -10.74 2.40 -7.36
C ASP A 115 -11.46 1.12 -6.91
N MET A 116 -10.84 -0.04 -7.13
CA MET A 116 -11.40 -1.33 -6.71
C MET A 116 -11.57 -1.41 -5.20
N TYR A 117 -10.58 -0.95 -4.46
CA TYR A 117 -10.59 -1.09 -3.01
C TYR A 117 -11.52 -0.10 -2.32
N ARG A 118 -11.85 1.00 -2.97
CA ARG A 118 -12.72 2.02 -2.40
C ARG A 118 -14.10 1.48 -2.03
N SER A 119 -14.55 0.45 -2.71
CA SER A 119 -15.85 -0.15 -2.45
C SER A 119 -15.84 -1.18 -1.32
N VAL A 120 -14.68 -1.48 -0.76
CA VAL A 120 -14.55 -2.47 0.31
C VAL A 120 -14.90 -1.80 1.64
N PRO A 121 -15.93 -2.29 2.34
CA PRO A 121 -16.30 -1.71 3.63
C PRO A 121 -15.19 -1.89 4.67
N ASN A 122 -14.92 -0.85 5.43
CA ASN A 122 -13.96 -0.88 6.52
C ASN A 122 -12.51 -1.10 6.10
N GLY A 123 -12.24 -1.08 4.80
CA GLY A 123 -10.86 -1.15 4.32
C GLY A 123 -10.11 0.13 4.63
N LYS A 124 -8.86 0.00 5.07
CA LYS A 124 -8.00 1.15 5.38
C LYS A 124 -6.93 1.30 4.32
N VAL A 125 -6.58 2.53 4.00
CA VAL A 125 -5.56 2.82 3.01
C VAL A 125 -4.51 3.74 3.61
N LEU A 126 -3.25 3.39 3.38
CA LEU A 126 -2.13 4.28 3.67
C LEU A 126 -1.38 4.50 2.35
N ALA A 127 -1.20 5.74 2.00
CA ALA A 127 -0.45 6.10 0.79
C ALA A 127 0.78 6.90 1.18
N CYS A 128 1.91 6.48 0.71
CA CYS A 128 3.18 7.11 1.03
C CYS A 128 3.93 7.47 -0.24
N THR A 129 4.53 8.64 -0.25
CA THR A 129 5.38 9.05 -1.36
C THR A 129 6.38 10.08 -0.89
N ALA A 130 7.61 9.97 -1.39
CA ALA A 130 8.65 10.96 -1.14
C ALA A 130 8.62 12.08 -2.18
N SER A 131 7.89 11.88 -3.27
CA SER A 131 7.84 12.82 -4.39
C SER A 131 6.43 12.84 -4.97
N PRO A 132 5.49 13.48 -4.29
CA PRO A 132 4.07 13.38 -4.67
C PRO A 132 3.70 14.10 -5.96
N GLY A 133 4.65 14.69 -6.64
CA GLY A 133 4.38 15.52 -7.80
C GLY A 133 4.33 16.96 -7.41
N SER A 134 4.59 17.82 -8.37
CA SER A 134 4.68 19.26 -8.14
C SER A 134 3.34 19.96 -8.31
N HIS A 135 2.31 19.26 -8.73
CA HIS A 135 1.03 19.87 -9.05
C HIS A 135 -0.06 19.44 -8.08
N GLU A 136 -0.79 20.43 -7.64
CA GLU A 136 -1.94 20.24 -6.76
C GLU A 136 -2.96 19.26 -7.35
N THR A 137 -3.15 19.33 -8.67
CA THR A 137 -4.12 18.45 -9.33
C THR A 137 -3.73 16.98 -9.22
N ILE A 138 -2.42 16.68 -9.26
CA ILE A 138 -1.94 15.31 -9.11
C ILE A 138 -2.22 14.81 -7.71
N VAL A 139 -1.95 15.62 -6.70
CA VAL A 139 -2.23 15.25 -5.31
C VAL A 139 -3.73 14.98 -5.12
N LYS A 140 -4.56 15.85 -5.67
CA LYS A 140 -6.01 15.68 -5.55
C LYS A 140 -6.49 14.41 -6.23
N GLU A 141 -5.95 14.10 -7.41
CA GLU A 141 -6.32 12.87 -8.10
C GLU A 141 -5.93 11.65 -7.29
N VAL A 142 -4.71 11.62 -6.74
CA VAL A 142 -4.24 10.51 -5.93
C VAL A 142 -5.17 10.29 -4.74
N VAL A 143 -5.51 11.37 -4.04
CA VAL A 143 -6.41 11.29 -2.88
C VAL A 143 -7.76 10.71 -3.30
N GLN A 144 -8.31 11.20 -4.40
CA GLN A 144 -9.61 10.76 -4.87
C GLN A 144 -9.60 9.30 -5.32
N ARG A 145 -8.59 8.91 -6.09
CA ARG A 145 -8.51 7.56 -6.66
C ARG A 145 -8.27 6.52 -5.59
N LEU A 146 -7.44 6.80 -4.61
CA LEU A 146 -7.14 5.85 -3.55
C LEU A 146 -8.19 5.85 -2.44
N GLY A 147 -9.02 6.89 -2.35
CA GLY A 147 -10.01 7.00 -1.29
C GLY A 147 -9.36 7.00 0.07
N ILE A 148 -8.23 7.65 0.19
CA ILE A 148 -7.41 7.55 1.38
C ILE A 148 -7.91 8.46 2.49
N GLU A 149 -7.80 7.96 3.71
CA GLU A 149 -8.07 8.73 4.91
C GLU A 149 -6.84 9.51 5.32
N ARG A 150 -5.66 9.05 4.92
CA ARG A 150 -4.44 9.77 5.23
C ARG A 150 -3.38 9.56 4.17
N ILE A 151 -2.63 10.61 3.94
CA ILE A 151 -1.48 10.62 3.07
C ILE A 151 -0.26 11.02 3.89
N HIS A 152 0.83 10.30 3.72
CA HIS A 152 2.10 10.68 4.33
C HIS A 152 3.09 10.96 3.21
N ALA A 153 3.52 12.21 3.11
CA ALA A 153 4.47 12.63 2.09
C ALA A 153 5.73 13.15 2.75
N LEU A 154 6.86 12.59 2.36
CA LEU A 154 8.16 12.97 2.88
C LEU A 154 9.06 13.42 1.73
N GLN A 155 9.60 14.61 1.87
CA GLN A 155 10.59 15.12 0.92
C GLN A 155 11.36 16.25 1.59
N SER A 156 12.44 16.67 0.95
CA SER A 156 13.29 17.72 1.51
C SER A 156 12.58 19.06 1.63
N THR A 157 11.49 19.27 0.92
CA THR A 157 10.72 20.51 0.96
C THR A 157 9.30 20.25 1.44
N ASP A 158 9.19 19.72 2.62
CA ASP A 158 7.90 19.31 3.20
C ASP A 158 6.91 20.45 3.31
N ASN A 159 7.40 21.67 3.45
CA ASN A 159 6.52 22.83 3.61
C ASN A 159 5.55 23.01 2.44
N LEU A 160 5.94 22.58 1.24
CA LEU A 160 5.07 22.71 0.08
C LEU A 160 3.83 21.86 0.19
N LEU A 161 3.91 20.76 0.93
CA LEU A 161 2.82 19.82 1.06
C LEU A 161 2.08 19.93 2.39
N ALA A 162 2.60 20.71 3.31
CA ALA A 162 2.03 20.82 4.64
C ALA A 162 0.51 21.12 4.63
N PRO A 163 0.01 22.03 3.79
CA PRO A 163 -1.44 22.32 3.78
C PRO A 163 -2.27 21.09 3.41
N TYR A 164 -1.76 20.24 2.53
CA TYR A 164 -2.48 19.05 2.11
C TYR A 164 -2.45 17.97 3.17
N THR A 165 -1.26 17.71 3.71
CA THR A 165 -1.13 16.68 4.74
C THR A 165 -1.90 17.06 5.98
N GLN A 166 -1.87 18.31 6.40
CA GLN A 166 -2.60 18.75 7.58
C GLN A 166 -4.11 18.68 7.37
N GLY A 167 -4.57 19.03 6.18
CA GLY A 167 -6.00 19.01 5.89
C GLY A 167 -6.56 17.62 5.72
N LEU A 168 -5.73 16.68 5.28
CA LEU A 168 -6.18 15.32 5.01
C LEU A 168 -6.02 14.41 6.21
N GLU A 169 -5.00 14.67 7.03
CA GLU A 169 -4.63 13.65 8.00
C GLU A 169 -3.95 14.23 9.22
N ILE A 170 -4.74 14.59 10.13
CA ILE A 170 -4.27 15.07 11.42
C ILE A 170 -3.52 13.96 12.17
N ASN A 171 -3.93 12.73 11.96
CA ASN A 171 -3.37 11.60 12.68
C ASN A 171 -1.94 11.29 12.31
N GLU A 172 -1.42 11.86 11.25
CA GLU A 172 -0.02 11.68 10.91
C GLU A 172 0.91 12.05 12.04
N HIS A 173 0.57 13.07 12.77
CA HIS A 173 1.39 13.51 13.89
C HIS A 173 1.49 12.46 14.97
N ARG A 174 0.52 11.59 15.05
CA ARG A 174 0.50 10.53 16.06
C ARG A 174 1.31 9.32 15.66
N LEU A 175 1.65 9.22 14.39
CA LEU A 175 2.44 8.11 13.89
C LEU A 175 3.94 8.35 14.05
N GLU A 176 4.32 9.55 14.38
CA GLU A 176 5.72 9.92 14.55
C GLU A 176 6.35 9.29 15.79
#